data_0deeb5d9b621fca99075077d848ce50c
#
_entry.id   0deeb5d9b621fca99075077d848ce50c
#
_cell.length_a   1.000
_cell.length_b   1.000
_cell.length_c   1.000
_cell.angle_alpha   90.00
_cell.angle_beta   90.00
_cell.angle_gamma   90.00
#
_symmetry.space_group_name_H-M   'P 1'
#
loop_
_entity.id
_entity.type
_entity.pdbx_description
1 polymer ?
#
loop_
_entity_poly.entity_id
_entity_poly.type
_entity_poly.pdbx_seq_one_letter_code
_entity_poly.pdbx_strand_id
1 'polypeptide(L)'
;MIFLRCFWFLFLSCITARINPCSILPFTAPTASDLESSLVRSSLLTLNLDGHFSFDDVHHAASDFGYRYHFLPSAILHPESVSDIAITIKHIFHMGPSSKLTVAARGHGHSLQGQSQAHEGVVINMESLQGPAMRIHAGELPYVDVSGGELWINILHESLKYGFAPKSWTDYLHLTVGGTLSNAGISGQAFRHGPQISNVYQLEIVTGKGEVMNCSDKQNADLFYSVLGGLGQFGIITRARIALEPAPKMVKWIKVLYSNFSRFVKDQEYLISAKNTFDYIEGFVIINRTGLLNNWRSSFNPQDPVQASRFSSDDRTLFCLEMAKNFNPDETDIMNQAVESLLSQLNYIPSTLFLTEVSYLDFLDRVHISEIKLRSKGLWEVPHPWLNLLIPRTRIHKFAEEVFGNILTDTSNGPILIYPVNKSKWDGRTSVVTPEEDIFYLVAFLSSAVPSSKGTNGLEHILTQNKRILDFCETAHLGVKQYLPHYSTQEEWRSHFGPRWEIFVQQKSAYDPLAILAPGQKIFQKAIPFS
;
A
#
# COMPACT_ATOMS: atom_id res chain seq x y z
N MET A 1 31.01 -36.16 -72.97
CA MET A 1 30.99 -35.65 -74.38
C MET A 1 31.04 -34.13 -74.28
N ILE A 2 32.25 -33.64 -74.51
CA ILE A 2 32.60 -32.60 -75.47
C ILE A 2 32.40 -31.18 -74.98
N PHE A 3 33.49 -30.55 -74.64
CA PHE A 3 34.39 -29.50 -75.13
C PHE A 3 34.03 -28.10 -74.62
N LEU A 4 34.88 -27.52 -73.78
CA LEU A 4 36.07 -26.67 -74.10
C LEU A 4 35.76 -25.41 -74.92
N ARG A 5 35.95 -24.21 -74.31
CA ARG A 5 37.02 -23.32 -74.79
C ARG A 5 37.09 -22.04 -73.95
N CYS A 6 38.34 -21.72 -73.53
CA CYS A 6 38.85 -20.48 -73.01
C CYS A 6 38.57 -19.28 -73.92
N PHE A 7 38.51 -18.06 -73.33
CA PHE A 7 39.16 -16.88 -73.89
C PHE A 7 39.50 -15.87 -72.77
N TRP A 8 40.74 -15.53 -72.77
CA TRP A 8 41.37 -14.45 -71.97
C TRP A 8 40.93 -13.11 -72.55
N PHE A 9 40.60 -12.15 -71.61
CA PHE A 9 40.78 -10.73 -71.88
C PHE A 9 41.19 -10.02 -70.55
N LEU A 10 42.45 -9.61 -70.59
CA LEU A 10 43.00 -8.62 -69.68
C LEU A 10 42.37 -7.26 -69.98
N PHE A 11 41.76 -6.65 -68.97
CA PHE A 11 41.57 -5.20 -68.96
C PHE A 11 41.99 -4.63 -67.64
N LEU A 12 42.99 -3.78 -67.69
CA LEU A 12 43.34 -2.79 -66.62
C LEU A 12 42.10 -2.00 -66.29
N SER A 13 41.70 -1.92 -65.05
CA SER A 13 40.88 -0.83 -64.61
C SER A 13 41.29 -0.36 -63.24
N CYS A 14 41.46 0.89 -63.18
CA CYS A 14 41.89 1.77 -62.06
C CYS A 14 41.31 1.39 -60.72
N ILE A 15 42.15 1.30 -59.72
CA ILE A 15 41.80 1.37 -58.31
C ILE A 15 41.33 2.80 -58.03
N THR A 16 39.99 3.02 -58.08
CA THR A 16 39.39 4.17 -57.38
C THR A 16 39.05 3.72 -56.00
N ALA A 17 39.90 4.03 -55.03
CA ALA A 17 39.58 3.96 -53.62
C ALA A 17 38.36 4.89 -53.38
N ARG A 18 37.18 4.32 -53.23
CA ARG A 18 36.06 5.03 -52.64
C ARG A 18 36.37 5.21 -51.17
N ILE A 19 36.84 6.41 -50.79
CA ILE A 19 36.79 6.88 -49.43
C ILE A 19 35.31 6.96 -49.07
N ASN A 20 34.82 6.00 -48.27
CA ASN A 20 33.51 6.14 -47.62
C ASN A 20 33.58 7.43 -46.78
N PRO A 21 32.70 8.40 -46.98
CA PRO A 21 32.61 9.50 -46.05
C PRO A 21 32.22 8.90 -44.69
N CYS A 22 33.19 8.97 -43.74
CA CYS A 22 32.90 8.73 -42.36
C CYS A 22 31.67 9.59 -42.05
N SER A 23 30.54 8.96 -41.76
CA SER A 23 29.35 9.66 -41.27
C SER A 23 29.70 10.27 -39.93
N ILE A 24 30.12 11.51 -39.97
CA ILE A 24 30.18 12.36 -38.78
C ILE A 24 28.73 12.46 -38.31
N LEU A 25 28.40 11.65 -37.32
CA LEU A 25 27.14 11.85 -36.58
C LEU A 25 27.18 13.31 -36.11
N PRO A 26 26.12 14.08 -36.34
CA PRO A 26 26.11 15.46 -35.89
C PRO A 26 26.28 15.44 -34.37
N PHE A 27 27.33 16.10 -33.90
CA PHE A 27 27.57 16.33 -32.48
C PHE A 27 26.45 17.29 -32.05
N THR A 28 25.33 16.72 -31.57
CA THR A 28 24.28 17.51 -30.97
C THR A 28 24.85 18.03 -29.64
N ALA A 29 24.97 19.34 -29.52
CA ALA A 29 25.35 19.94 -28.25
C ALA A 29 24.40 19.42 -27.17
N PRO A 30 24.90 19.10 -25.97
CA PRO A 30 24.07 18.61 -24.88
C PRO A 30 22.98 19.65 -24.59
N THR A 31 21.77 19.18 -24.41
CA THR A 31 20.64 20.04 -24.04
C THR A 31 20.82 20.57 -22.61
N ALA A 32 20.11 21.63 -22.24
CA ALA A 32 20.16 22.13 -20.86
C ALA A 32 19.77 21.03 -19.83
N SER A 33 18.86 20.12 -20.19
CA SER A 33 18.48 18.97 -19.37
C SER A 33 19.62 17.94 -19.24
N ASP A 34 20.41 17.71 -20.30
CA ASP A 34 21.55 16.78 -20.24
C ASP A 34 22.65 17.33 -19.34
N LEU A 35 22.86 18.66 -19.37
CA LEU A 35 23.83 19.34 -18.49
C LEU A 35 23.35 19.28 -17.02
N GLU A 36 22.08 19.54 -16.75
CA GLU A 36 21.50 19.47 -15.39
C GLU A 36 21.62 18.05 -14.84
N SER A 37 21.26 17.02 -15.60
CA SER A 37 21.41 15.61 -15.22
C SER A 37 22.86 15.23 -14.93
N SER A 38 23.81 15.70 -15.75
CA SER A 38 25.24 15.46 -15.54
C SER A 38 25.76 16.12 -14.27
N LEU A 39 25.31 17.34 -13.95
CA LEU A 39 25.68 18.04 -12.72
C LEU A 39 25.12 17.34 -11.48
N VAL A 40 23.85 16.90 -11.52
CA VAL A 40 23.25 16.12 -10.45
C VAL A 40 24.03 14.83 -10.20
N ARG A 41 24.30 14.05 -11.26
CA ARG A 41 25.09 12.82 -11.18
C ARG A 41 26.46 13.07 -10.57
N SER A 42 27.18 14.09 -11.07
CA SER A 42 28.52 14.44 -10.56
C SER A 42 28.47 14.83 -9.07
N SER A 43 27.46 15.59 -8.66
CA SER A 43 27.28 16.02 -7.27
C SER A 43 27.02 14.84 -6.33
N LEU A 44 26.10 13.92 -6.70
CA LEU A 44 25.80 12.73 -5.90
C LEU A 44 26.98 11.77 -5.80
N LEU A 45 27.80 11.64 -6.85
CA LEU A 45 28.99 10.80 -6.86
C LEU A 45 30.11 11.30 -5.94
N THR A 46 30.07 12.54 -5.43
CA THR A 46 31.02 13.03 -4.44
C THR A 46 30.75 12.54 -3.02
N LEU A 47 29.58 11.94 -2.78
CA LEU A 47 29.20 11.46 -1.46
C LEU A 47 29.96 10.19 -1.10
N ASN A 48 30.51 10.16 0.10
CA ASN A 48 31.11 8.96 0.66
C ASN A 48 30.05 8.14 1.38
N LEU A 49 29.58 7.07 0.73
CA LEU A 49 28.51 6.20 1.19
C LEU A 49 29.05 4.78 1.39
N ASP A 50 28.40 4.02 2.28
CA ASP A 50 28.62 2.57 2.39
C ASP A 50 27.92 1.85 1.20
N GLY A 51 26.72 2.31 0.84
CA GLY A 51 25.95 1.87 -0.33
C GLY A 51 26.36 2.60 -1.63
N HIS A 52 25.47 2.61 -2.62
CA HIS A 52 25.77 3.20 -3.93
C HIS A 52 24.56 3.81 -4.62
N PHE A 53 24.81 4.63 -5.66
CA PHE A 53 23.79 5.13 -6.57
C PHE A 53 23.75 4.33 -7.87
N SER A 54 22.55 4.02 -8.36
CA SER A 54 22.28 3.62 -9.74
C SER A 54 21.73 4.80 -10.53
N PHE A 55 22.25 5.03 -11.74
CA PHE A 55 21.84 6.12 -12.64
C PHE A 55 21.25 5.61 -13.95
N ASP A 56 21.64 4.43 -14.38
CA ASP A 56 21.31 3.91 -15.70
C ASP A 56 20.15 2.89 -15.64
N ASP A 57 20.01 2.14 -14.54
CA ASP A 57 18.90 1.19 -14.29
C ASP A 57 17.90 1.76 -13.30
N VAL A 58 17.17 2.80 -13.72
CA VAL A 58 16.22 3.53 -12.85
C VAL A 58 14.74 3.27 -13.22
N HIS A 59 14.48 2.59 -14.32
CA HIS A 59 13.12 2.39 -14.85
C HIS A 59 12.20 1.63 -13.90
N HIS A 60 12.71 0.66 -13.15
CA HIS A 60 11.91 -0.12 -12.19
C HIS A 60 11.38 0.74 -11.03
N ALA A 61 12.03 1.86 -10.72
CA ALA A 61 11.58 2.81 -9.71
C ALA A 61 10.64 3.90 -10.25
N ALA A 62 10.43 3.94 -11.57
CA ALA A 62 9.59 4.93 -12.21
C ALA A 62 8.08 4.57 -12.20
N SER A 63 7.71 3.39 -11.70
CA SER A 63 6.31 2.95 -11.55
C SER A 63 6.09 2.34 -10.18
N ASP A 64 4.83 2.30 -9.75
CA ASP A 64 4.40 1.64 -8.52
C ASP A 64 3.27 0.63 -8.82
N PHE A 65 2.77 -0.08 -7.79
CA PHE A 65 1.68 -1.05 -7.93
C PHE A 65 0.41 -0.44 -8.56
N GLY A 66 0.18 0.85 -8.37
CA GLY A 66 -0.95 1.54 -8.99
C GLY A 66 -0.91 1.56 -10.51
N TYR A 67 0.25 1.47 -11.13
CA TYR A 67 0.47 1.54 -12.58
C TYR A 67 -0.23 2.72 -13.27
N ARG A 68 -0.37 3.86 -12.55
CA ARG A 68 -1.09 5.04 -13.04
C ARG A 68 -0.18 6.19 -13.44
N TYR A 69 0.99 6.25 -12.85
CA TYR A 69 1.99 7.30 -13.06
C TYR A 69 3.34 6.66 -13.35
N HIS A 70 4.11 7.36 -14.17
CA HIS A 70 5.46 6.95 -14.52
C HIS A 70 6.38 8.15 -14.42
N PHE A 71 7.11 8.28 -13.31
CA PHE A 71 8.01 9.37 -13.03
C PHE A 71 9.45 8.85 -12.92
N LEU A 72 10.24 9.11 -13.97
CA LEU A 72 11.63 8.67 -14.03
C LEU A 72 12.48 9.46 -13.02
N PRO A 73 13.17 8.79 -12.07
CA PRO A 73 14.10 9.46 -11.19
C PRO A 73 15.45 9.72 -11.88
N SER A 74 16.23 10.69 -11.37
CA SER A 74 17.60 10.94 -11.80
C SER A 74 18.58 9.91 -11.26
N ALA A 75 18.29 9.32 -10.09
CA ALA A 75 19.12 8.30 -9.46
C ALA A 75 18.29 7.44 -8.49
N ILE A 76 18.79 6.22 -8.25
CA ILE A 76 18.33 5.37 -7.16
C ILE A 76 19.48 5.20 -6.18
N LEU A 77 19.27 5.56 -4.92
CA LEU A 77 20.17 5.19 -3.82
C LEU A 77 19.83 3.78 -3.34
N HIS A 78 20.83 2.93 -3.27
CA HIS A 78 20.79 1.63 -2.60
C HIS A 78 21.57 1.77 -1.28
N PRO A 79 20.91 2.18 -0.17
CA PRO A 79 21.60 2.38 1.09
C PRO A 79 21.97 1.05 1.75
N GLU A 80 23.19 0.96 2.29
CA GLU A 80 23.60 -0.12 3.18
C GLU A 80 23.52 0.31 4.66
N SER A 81 23.46 1.62 4.91
CA SER A 81 23.39 2.19 6.25
C SER A 81 22.38 3.34 6.34
N VAL A 82 21.93 3.66 7.56
CA VAL A 82 21.13 4.85 7.83
C VAL A 82 21.93 6.13 7.51
N SER A 83 23.24 6.07 7.64
CA SER A 83 24.15 7.16 7.30
C SER A 83 24.07 7.55 5.83
N ASP A 84 23.92 6.58 4.91
CA ASP A 84 23.80 6.84 3.47
C ASP A 84 22.56 7.68 3.17
N ILE A 85 21.45 7.35 3.81
CA ILE A 85 20.18 8.11 3.69
C ILE A 85 20.37 9.53 4.24
N ALA A 86 20.94 9.64 5.45
CA ALA A 86 21.17 10.91 6.11
C ALA A 86 22.10 11.83 5.33
N ILE A 87 23.25 11.32 4.86
CA ILE A 87 24.22 12.05 4.04
C ILE A 87 23.59 12.55 2.75
N THR A 88 22.84 11.69 2.05
CA THR A 88 22.17 12.02 0.79
C THR A 88 21.16 13.15 0.99
N ILE A 89 20.25 13.03 1.98
CA ILE A 89 19.24 14.07 2.25
C ILE A 89 19.92 15.36 2.70
N LYS A 90 20.91 15.29 3.59
CA LYS A 90 21.68 16.45 4.05
C LYS A 90 22.36 17.18 2.91
N HIS A 91 22.94 16.45 1.96
CA HIS A 91 23.54 17.02 0.76
C HIS A 91 22.51 17.79 -0.07
N ILE A 92 21.35 17.16 -0.37
CA ILE A 92 20.26 17.79 -1.11
C ILE A 92 19.69 19.01 -0.35
N PHE A 93 19.61 18.94 0.97
CA PHE A 93 19.21 20.06 1.82
C PHE A 93 20.16 21.25 1.71
N HIS A 94 21.47 21.00 1.73
CA HIS A 94 22.50 22.04 1.59
C HIS A 94 22.58 22.65 0.19
N MET A 95 22.09 21.96 -0.85
CA MET A 95 21.94 22.57 -2.18
C MET A 95 20.92 23.71 -2.17
N GLY A 96 20.09 23.79 -1.12
CA GLY A 96 19.16 24.89 -0.88
C GLY A 96 17.90 24.86 -1.76
N PRO A 97 17.10 25.95 -1.71
CA PRO A 97 15.82 26.01 -2.41
C PRO A 97 15.95 26.06 -3.94
N SER A 98 17.10 26.48 -4.48
CA SER A 98 17.37 26.51 -5.92
C SER A 98 17.49 25.12 -6.55
N SER A 99 17.83 24.09 -5.76
CA SER A 99 17.86 22.71 -6.23
C SER A 99 16.44 22.18 -6.44
N LYS A 100 16.19 21.54 -7.59
CA LYS A 100 14.91 20.86 -7.87
C LYS A 100 14.84 19.45 -7.28
N LEU A 101 15.97 18.91 -6.76
CA LEU A 101 16.03 17.54 -6.27
C LEU A 101 15.07 17.31 -5.11
N THR A 102 14.29 16.25 -5.24
CA THR A 102 13.41 15.70 -4.21
C THR A 102 13.75 14.23 -3.93
N VAL A 103 13.23 13.69 -2.85
CA VAL A 103 13.53 12.33 -2.40
C VAL A 103 12.24 11.56 -2.13
N ALA A 104 12.11 10.37 -2.70
CA ALA A 104 11.05 9.42 -2.37
C ALA A 104 11.66 8.16 -1.76
N ALA A 105 11.20 7.78 -0.57
CA ALA A 105 11.48 6.46 -0.02
C ALA A 105 10.59 5.42 -0.72
N ARG A 106 11.20 4.37 -1.28
CA ARG A 106 10.53 3.27 -1.93
C ARG A 106 10.82 1.97 -1.18
N GLY A 107 9.80 1.39 -0.56
CA GLY A 107 9.83 0.01 -0.11
C GLY A 107 9.50 -0.94 -1.26
N HIS A 108 8.53 -1.82 -1.08
CA HIS A 108 8.10 -2.79 -2.13
C HIS A 108 7.37 -2.14 -3.33
N GLY A 109 7.32 -0.81 -3.39
CA GLY A 109 6.69 -0.09 -4.50
C GLY A 109 5.17 -0.26 -4.58
N HIS A 110 4.50 -0.56 -3.48
CA HIS A 110 3.07 -0.87 -3.45
C HIS A 110 2.16 0.37 -3.26
N SER A 111 2.67 1.56 -3.58
CA SER A 111 1.85 2.77 -3.66
C SER A 111 0.95 2.75 -4.91
N LEU A 112 -0.08 3.62 -4.93
CA LEU A 112 -1.16 3.57 -5.91
C LEU A 112 -1.11 4.71 -6.93
N GLN A 113 -0.44 5.81 -6.58
CA GLN A 113 -0.55 7.06 -7.32
C GLN A 113 0.79 7.81 -7.40
N GLY A 114 1.91 7.08 -7.49
CA GLY A 114 3.24 7.66 -7.62
C GLY A 114 3.90 8.09 -6.30
N GLN A 115 3.32 7.74 -5.14
CA GLN A 115 3.84 8.19 -3.85
C GLN A 115 5.26 7.73 -3.56
N SER A 116 5.69 6.58 -4.10
CA SER A 116 7.05 6.04 -3.99
C SER A 116 7.99 6.47 -5.12
N GLN A 117 7.58 7.44 -5.93
CA GLN A 117 8.33 7.94 -7.09
C GLN A 117 8.79 9.37 -6.86
N ALA A 118 9.90 9.78 -7.51
CA ALA A 118 10.42 11.14 -7.52
C ALA A 118 10.82 11.51 -8.94
N HIS A 119 10.02 12.36 -9.60
CA HIS A 119 10.33 12.84 -10.95
C HIS A 119 11.61 13.67 -10.94
N GLU A 120 12.61 13.26 -11.75
CA GLU A 120 13.94 13.87 -11.80
C GLU A 120 14.64 14.01 -10.42
N GLY A 121 14.13 13.29 -9.41
CA GLY A 121 14.66 13.28 -8.05
C GLY A 121 15.47 12.01 -7.75
N VAL A 122 15.66 11.73 -6.47
CA VAL A 122 16.31 10.53 -5.97
C VAL A 122 15.26 9.60 -5.36
N VAL A 123 15.24 8.35 -5.80
CA VAL A 123 14.48 7.29 -5.12
C VAL A 123 15.42 6.53 -4.21
N ILE A 124 15.04 6.32 -2.96
CA ILE A 124 15.79 5.49 -2.01
C ILE A 124 15.15 4.10 -1.97
N ASN A 125 15.90 3.09 -2.38
CA ASN A 125 15.49 1.69 -2.27
C ASN A 125 15.61 1.22 -0.83
N MET A 126 14.51 1.29 -0.07
CA MET A 126 14.52 0.96 1.35
C MET A 126 14.75 -0.53 1.63
N GLU A 127 14.45 -1.43 0.68
CA GLU A 127 14.70 -2.87 0.85
C GLU A 127 16.19 -3.22 0.85
N SER A 128 17.06 -2.34 0.33
CA SER A 128 18.50 -2.53 0.39
C SER A 128 19.13 -2.06 1.71
N LEU A 129 18.37 -1.32 2.55
CA LEU A 129 18.85 -0.85 3.83
C LEU A 129 19.20 -2.02 4.76
N GLN A 130 20.47 -2.28 4.92
CA GLN A 130 20.96 -3.26 5.87
C GLN A 130 20.85 -2.67 7.28
N GLY A 131 19.86 -3.17 8.02
CA GLY A 131 19.70 -2.86 9.44
C GLY A 131 20.40 -3.89 10.32
N PRO A 132 20.46 -3.67 11.64
CA PRO A 132 20.80 -4.75 12.56
C PRO A 132 19.79 -5.89 12.37
N ALA A 133 20.27 -7.13 12.49
CA ALA A 133 19.41 -8.32 12.43
C ALA A 133 18.16 -8.12 13.33
N MET A 134 17.01 -8.57 12.86
CA MET A 134 15.78 -8.55 13.65
C MET A 134 16.02 -9.12 15.03
N ARG A 135 15.60 -8.40 16.08
CA ARG A 135 15.77 -8.83 17.47
C ARG A 135 14.41 -8.92 18.14
N ILE A 136 14.03 -10.14 18.49
CA ILE A 136 12.84 -10.41 19.29
C ILE A 136 13.20 -10.26 20.76
N HIS A 137 12.49 -9.40 21.45
CA HIS A 137 12.60 -9.18 22.89
C HIS A 137 11.38 -9.77 23.58
N ALA A 138 11.57 -10.96 24.16
CA ALA A 138 10.58 -11.65 24.96
C ALA A 138 10.67 -11.14 26.40
N GLY A 139 9.73 -10.35 26.85
CA GLY A 139 9.63 -9.81 28.19
C GLY A 139 8.18 -9.53 28.56
N GLU A 140 7.94 -8.76 29.60
CA GLU A 140 6.59 -8.38 30.01
C GLU A 140 5.84 -7.62 28.89
N LEU A 141 6.55 -6.79 28.13
CA LEU A 141 6.06 -6.12 26.92
C LEU A 141 6.91 -6.58 25.73
N PRO A 142 6.56 -7.68 25.08
CA PRO A 142 7.36 -8.21 23.99
C PRO A 142 7.32 -7.28 22.77
N TYR A 143 8.47 -7.17 22.08
CA TYR A 143 8.60 -6.36 20.88
C TYR A 143 9.67 -6.90 19.94
N VAL A 144 9.65 -6.41 18.70
CA VAL A 144 10.70 -6.62 17.71
C VAL A 144 11.26 -5.28 17.22
N ASP A 145 12.58 -5.17 17.13
CA ASP A 145 13.27 -4.09 16.45
C ASP A 145 13.57 -4.51 15.00
N VAL A 146 13.13 -3.71 14.02
CA VAL A 146 13.23 -4.03 12.59
C VAL A 146 13.62 -2.80 11.77
N SER A 147 14.25 -3.03 10.60
CA SER A 147 14.49 -2.00 9.59
C SER A 147 13.16 -1.46 9.01
N GLY A 148 13.14 -0.20 8.62
CA GLY A 148 12.00 0.40 7.89
C GLY A 148 11.77 -0.21 6.51
N GLY A 149 12.81 -0.80 5.91
CA GLY A 149 12.75 -1.54 4.64
C GLY A 149 12.37 -3.00 4.77
N GLU A 150 12.19 -3.53 5.99
CA GLU A 150 11.85 -4.93 6.22
C GLU A 150 10.40 -5.23 5.83
N LEU A 151 10.16 -6.42 5.26
CA LEU A 151 8.82 -6.89 4.89
C LEU A 151 8.09 -7.50 6.10
N TRP A 152 6.79 -7.26 6.21
CA TRP A 152 5.98 -7.83 7.29
C TRP A 152 5.96 -9.36 7.29
N ILE A 153 6.05 -10.01 6.11
CA ILE A 153 6.15 -11.47 6.04
C ILE A 153 7.41 -12.02 6.72
N ASN A 154 8.55 -11.33 6.58
CA ASN A 154 9.79 -11.74 7.22
C ASN A 154 9.72 -11.58 8.74
N ILE A 155 9.04 -10.51 9.22
CA ILE A 155 8.78 -10.30 10.64
C ILE A 155 7.91 -11.43 11.20
N LEU A 156 6.88 -11.85 10.46
CA LEU A 156 6.04 -12.98 10.84
C LEU A 156 6.87 -14.27 10.97
N HIS A 157 7.63 -14.60 9.93
CA HIS A 157 8.47 -15.80 9.95
C HIS A 157 9.47 -15.81 11.10
N GLU A 158 10.11 -14.67 11.38
CA GLU A 158 11.10 -14.59 12.45
C GLU A 158 10.44 -14.63 13.83
N SER A 159 9.38 -13.87 14.06
CA SER A 159 8.70 -13.80 15.35
C SER A 159 8.04 -15.11 15.76
N LEU A 160 7.51 -15.88 14.79
CA LEU A 160 6.92 -17.21 15.05
C LEU A 160 7.93 -18.21 15.60
N LYS A 161 9.23 -18.11 15.28
CA LYS A 161 10.26 -18.98 15.85
C LYS A 161 10.38 -18.84 17.38
N TYR A 162 9.96 -17.68 17.90
CA TYR A 162 9.98 -17.36 19.32
C TYR A 162 8.59 -17.46 19.97
N GLY A 163 7.57 -17.90 19.22
CA GLY A 163 6.20 -18.00 19.70
C GLY A 163 5.45 -16.66 19.79
N PHE A 164 5.90 -15.64 19.07
CA PHE A 164 5.28 -14.31 19.05
C PHE A 164 4.86 -13.90 17.63
N ALA A 165 3.98 -12.90 17.56
CA ALA A 165 3.59 -12.23 16.32
C ALA A 165 3.23 -10.77 16.59
N PRO A 166 3.38 -9.83 15.64
CA PRO A 166 2.79 -8.50 15.70
C PRO A 166 1.29 -8.51 15.95
N LYS A 167 0.79 -7.54 16.74
CA LYS A 167 -0.63 -7.44 17.10
C LYS A 167 -1.53 -7.02 15.96
N SER A 168 -1.00 -6.22 15.02
CA SER A 168 -1.77 -5.70 13.87
C SER A 168 -1.04 -5.95 12.57
N TRP A 169 -1.83 -6.27 11.55
CA TRP A 169 -1.39 -6.65 10.22
C TRP A 169 -2.07 -5.81 9.14
N THR A 170 -1.48 -5.80 7.96
CA THR A 170 -2.18 -5.51 6.71
C THR A 170 -2.61 -6.83 6.07
N ASP A 171 -3.56 -6.80 5.16
CA ASP A 171 -4.00 -8.01 4.47
C ASP A 171 -2.93 -8.60 3.55
N TYR A 172 -2.05 -7.76 3.04
CA TYR A 172 -0.92 -8.16 2.21
C TYR A 172 0.37 -7.93 2.97
N LEU A 173 1.13 -9.01 3.21
CA LEU A 173 2.32 -8.97 4.07
C LEU A 173 3.62 -8.65 3.35
N HIS A 174 3.64 -8.66 2.01
CA HIS A 174 4.80 -8.28 1.22
C HIS A 174 4.87 -6.75 1.03
N LEU A 175 4.69 -6.03 2.15
CA LEU A 175 4.83 -4.58 2.28
C LEU A 175 5.92 -4.28 3.29
N THR A 176 6.62 -3.16 3.11
CA THR A 176 7.65 -2.72 4.06
C THR A 176 7.03 -2.03 5.27
N VAL A 177 7.70 -2.15 6.41
CA VAL A 177 7.33 -1.50 7.67
C VAL A 177 7.17 0.01 7.50
N GLY A 178 8.19 0.68 6.95
CA GLY A 178 8.15 2.14 6.75
C GLY A 178 7.00 2.59 5.85
N GLY A 179 6.69 1.81 4.80
CA GLY A 179 5.58 2.09 3.89
C GLY A 179 4.22 2.03 4.57
N THR A 180 3.94 0.98 5.34
CA THR A 180 2.65 0.83 6.02
C THR A 180 2.48 1.80 7.18
N LEU A 181 3.54 2.03 7.98
CA LEU A 181 3.51 2.98 9.10
C LEU A 181 3.40 4.45 8.65
N SER A 182 3.82 4.77 7.43
CA SER A 182 3.60 6.10 6.83
C SER A 182 2.12 6.35 6.48
N ASN A 183 1.28 5.31 6.45
CA ASN A 183 -0.16 5.38 6.22
C ASN A 183 -0.95 5.05 7.49
N ALA A 184 -1.31 3.81 7.75
CA ALA A 184 -1.84 3.35 9.03
C ALA A 184 -1.55 1.86 9.24
N GLY A 185 -1.71 1.06 8.18
CA GLY A 185 -1.60 -0.39 8.23
C GLY A 185 -2.83 -1.00 8.91
N ILE A 186 -3.87 -1.32 8.12
CA ILE A 186 -5.16 -1.82 8.63
C ILE A 186 -5.54 -3.14 7.98
N SER A 187 -6.26 -3.96 8.75
CA SER A 187 -6.91 -5.20 8.36
C SER A 187 -7.99 -5.56 9.38
N GLY A 188 -8.62 -6.72 9.25
CA GLY A 188 -9.77 -7.14 10.04
C GLY A 188 -9.56 -7.27 11.55
N GLN A 189 -8.36 -7.18 12.09
CA GLN A 189 -8.08 -7.10 13.53
C GLN A 189 -8.02 -5.67 14.08
N ALA A 190 -8.15 -4.65 13.21
CA ALA A 190 -8.05 -3.25 13.61
C ALA A 190 -9.13 -2.80 14.61
N PHE A 191 -10.28 -3.47 14.65
CA PHE A 191 -11.31 -3.19 15.65
C PHE A 191 -10.83 -3.47 17.09
N ARG A 192 -9.90 -4.42 17.26
CA ARG A 192 -9.40 -4.90 18.55
C ARG A 192 -8.08 -4.26 18.95
N HIS A 193 -7.11 -4.27 18.02
CA HIS A 193 -5.73 -3.85 18.27
C HIS A 193 -5.41 -2.46 17.70
N GLY A 194 -6.33 -1.85 16.95
CA GLY A 194 -6.05 -0.65 16.15
C GLY A 194 -5.22 -0.96 14.91
N PRO A 195 -4.88 0.06 14.12
CA PRO A 195 -3.97 -0.07 13.00
C PRO A 195 -2.54 -0.39 13.45
N GLN A 196 -1.65 -0.74 12.52
CA GLN A 196 -0.24 -0.98 12.83
C GLN A 196 0.42 0.19 13.56
N ILE A 197 0.10 1.43 13.18
CA ILE A 197 0.63 2.64 13.84
C ILE A 197 0.27 2.76 15.33
N SER A 198 -0.79 2.09 15.81
CA SER A 198 -1.15 2.04 17.23
C SER A 198 -0.32 1.03 18.03
N ASN A 199 0.51 0.23 17.38
CA ASN A 199 1.29 -0.86 17.96
C ASN A 199 2.81 -0.66 17.77
N VAL A 200 3.25 0.60 17.75
CA VAL A 200 4.65 1.01 17.64
C VAL A 200 5.10 1.68 18.93
N TYR A 201 6.25 1.29 19.46
CA TYR A 201 6.81 1.87 20.67
C TYR A 201 7.87 2.95 20.40
N GLN A 202 8.63 2.81 19.29
CA GLN A 202 9.72 3.72 18.96
C GLN A 202 9.99 3.69 17.45
N LEU A 203 10.45 4.82 16.92
CA LEU A 203 10.95 4.94 15.55
C LEU A 203 12.35 5.55 15.54
N GLU A 204 13.14 5.23 14.51
CA GLU A 204 14.28 6.00 14.07
C GLU A 204 13.96 6.62 12.71
N ILE A 205 14.19 7.91 12.58
CA ILE A 205 13.74 8.73 11.46
C ILE A 205 14.91 9.53 10.90
N VAL A 206 15.04 9.57 9.58
CA VAL A 206 15.87 10.57 8.89
C VAL A 206 14.97 11.68 8.38
N THR A 207 15.12 12.89 8.94
CA THR A 207 14.30 14.07 8.58
C THR A 207 14.69 14.63 7.20
N GLY A 208 13.89 15.57 6.67
CA GLY A 208 14.22 16.29 5.43
C GLY A 208 15.45 17.20 5.52
N LYS A 209 16.05 17.35 6.71
CA LYS A 209 17.34 18.01 6.93
C LYS A 209 18.52 17.02 6.93
N GLY A 210 18.25 15.71 6.86
CA GLY A 210 19.24 14.66 7.00
C GLY A 210 19.67 14.40 8.45
N GLU A 211 18.85 14.78 9.43
CA GLU A 211 19.08 14.50 10.85
C GLU A 211 18.51 13.14 11.21
N VAL A 212 19.30 12.29 11.88
CA VAL A 212 18.83 11.00 12.39
C VAL A 212 18.28 11.21 13.80
N MET A 213 17.00 10.90 14.00
CA MET A 213 16.31 11.13 15.26
C MET A 213 15.59 9.87 15.75
N ASN A 214 15.80 9.50 17.02
CA ASN A 214 14.96 8.53 17.70
C ASN A 214 13.75 9.26 18.33
N CYS A 215 12.55 8.69 18.13
CA CYS A 215 11.32 9.25 18.65
C CYS A 215 10.37 8.15 19.19
N SER A 216 9.57 8.52 20.19
CA SER A 216 8.59 7.69 20.87
C SER A 216 7.52 8.58 21.51
N ASP A 217 6.57 7.99 22.22
CA ASP A 217 5.59 8.73 23.02
C ASP A 217 6.23 9.62 24.13
N LYS A 218 7.50 9.35 24.51
CA LYS A 218 8.23 10.06 25.56
C LYS A 218 9.41 10.90 25.08
N GLN A 219 9.86 10.69 23.85
CA GLN A 219 11.03 11.36 23.27
C GLN A 219 10.70 11.84 21.86
N ASN A 220 10.87 13.13 21.57
CA ASN A 220 10.51 13.72 20.27
C ASN A 220 9.08 13.30 19.85
N ALA A 221 8.13 13.39 20.80
CA ALA A 221 6.78 12.85 20.65
C ALA A 221 6.01 13.51 19.49
N ASP A 222 6.26 14.78 19.23
CA ASP A 222 5.71 15.51 18.10
C ASP A 222 6.13 14.92 16.76
N LEU A 223 7.42 14.55 16.58
CA LEU A 223 7.90 13.83 15.41
C LEU A 223 7.30 12.42 15.34
N PHE A 224 7.27 11.71 16.46
CA PHE A 224 6.74 10.34 16.52
C PHE A 224 5.30 10.25 15.99
N TYR A 225 4.42 11.09 16.54
CA TYR A 225 3.02 11.10 16.12
C TYR A 225 2.81 11.70 14.72
N SER A 226 3.66 12.64 14.31
CA SER A 226 3.59 13.22 12.98
C SER A 226 3.95 12.21 11.88
N VAL A 227 4.99 11.40 12.10
CA VAL A 227 5.47 10.40 11.13
C VAL A 227 4.49 9.23 10.99
N LEU A 228 3.86 8.79 12.08
CA LEU A 228 2.84 7.74 12.06
C LEU A 228 1.60 8.20 11.29
N GLY A 229 1.41 7.65 10.09
CA GLY A 229 0.37 8.08 9.16
C GLY A 229 0.64 9.43 8.48
N GLY A 230 1.87 9.93 8.55
CA GLY A 230 2.28 11.24 8.03
C GLY A 230 2.61 11.28 6.54
N LEU A 231 2.29 10.23 5.80
CA LEU A 231 2.45 10.13 4.34
C LEU A 231 3.88 10.43 3.87
N GLY A 232 4.89 10.13 4.70
CA GLY A 232 6.31 10.35 4.41
C GLY A 232 6.76 11.81 4.43
N GLN A 233 5.93 12.75 4.92
CA GLN A 233 6.19 14.19 4.83
C GLN A 233 7.23 14.70 5.83
N PHE A 234 7.47 14.01 6.93
CA PHE A 234 8.28 14.52 8.05
C PHE A 234 9.61 13.81 8.21
N GLY A 235 9.77 12.67 7.55
CA GLY A 235 10.99 11.88 7.61
C GLY A 235 10.82 10.49 7.04
N ILE A 236 11.94 9.83 6.81
CA ILE A 236 12.02 8.44 6.34
C ILE A 236 12.20 7.53 7.55
N ILE A 237 11.31 6.57 7.72
CA ILE A 237 11.39 5.57 8.79
C ILE A 237 12.51 4.59 8.43
N THR A 238 13.58 4.59 9.22
CA THR A 238 14.73 3.68 9.04
C THR A 238 14.69 2.49 9.98
N ARG A 239 14.03 2.63 11.16
CA ARG A 239 13.82 1.55 12.13
C ARG A 239 12.51 1.75 12.87
N ALA A 240 11.85 0.63 13.23
CA ALA A 240 10.68 0.63 14.08
C ALA A 240 10.80 -0.44 15.18
N ARG A 241 10.27 -0.12 16.36
CA ARG A 241 10.03 -1.04 17.46
C ARG A 241 8.55 -1.37 17.51
N ILE A 242 8.21 -2.62 17.17
CA ILE A 242 6.83 -3.07 16.97
C ILE A 242 6.42 -3.98 18.11
N ALA A 243 5.23 -3.74 18.68
CA ALA A 243 4.65 -4.55 19.74
C ALA A 243 4.31 -5.97 19.23
N LEU A 244 4.63 -6.95 20.05
CA LEU A 244 4.31 -8.35 19.81
C LEU A 244 3.29 -8.88 20.84
N GLU A 245 2.67 -10.00 20.53
CA GLU A 245 1.85 -10.82 21.43
C GLU A 245 2.13 -12.30 21.18
N PRO A 246 1.73 -13.21 22.10
CA PRO A 246 1.84 -14.64 21.86
C PRO A 246 1.12 -15.05 20.59
N ALA A 247 1.79 -15.78 19.71
CA ALA A 247 1.24 -16.21 18.44
C ALA A 247 0.38 -17.47 18.58
N PRO A 248 -0.82 -17.52 18.01
CA PRO A 248 -1.59 -18.74 17.85
C PRO A 248 -0.94 -19.64 16.79
N LYS A 249 -1.27 -20.94 16.81
CA LYS A 249 -0.78 -21.88 15.79
C LYS A 249 -1.75 -22.04 14.62
N MET A 250 -3.05 -21.98 14.92
CA MET A 250 -4.13 -22.31 14.01
C MET A 250 -5.17 -21.19 13.96
N VAL A 251 -5.90 -21.16 12.87
CA VAL A 251 -7.03 -20.25 12.62
C VAL A 251 -8.22 -21.05 12.12
N LYS A 252 -9.36 -20.91 12.79
CA LYS A 252 -10.64 -21.31 12.24
C LYS A 252 -11.19 -20.14 11.43
N TRP A 253 -11.17 -20.31 10.12
CA TRP A 253 -11.57 -19.31 9.14
C TRP A 253 -13.01 -19.56 8.70
N ILE A 254 -13.85 -18.53 8.81
CA ILE A 254 -15.30 -18.65 8.72
C ILE A 254 -15.82 -17.59 7.75
N LYS A 255 -16.73 -17.99 6.86
CA LYS A 255 -17.48 -17.09 5.99
C LYS A 255 -18.95 -17.41 6.04
N VAL A 256 -19.78 -16.35 6.06
CA VAL A 256 -21.24 -16.44 5.98
C VAL A 256 -21.79 -15.34 5.08
N LEU A 257 -22.98 -15.55 4.48
CA LEU A 257 -23.59 -14.58 3.58
C LEU A 257 -24.87 -13.98 4.16
N TYR A 258 -25.12 -12.73 3.77
CA TYR A 258 -26.33 -11.97 4.05
C TYR A 258 -26.91 -11.42 2.75
N SER A 259 -28.24 -11.36 2.65
CA SER A 259 -28.95 -10.64 1.61
C SER A 259 -29.47 -9.28 2.10
N ASN A 260 -29.45 -9.03 3.41
CA ASN A 260 -29.92 -7.79 4.03
C ASN A 260 -28.77 -7.02 4.67
N PHE A 261 -28.51 -5.81 4.15
CA PHE A 261 -27.41 -4.95 4.62
C PHE A 261 -27.54 -4.57 6.10
N SER A 262 -28.74 -4.25 6.57
CA SER A 262 -28.95 -3.85 7.97
C SER A 262 -28.62 -4.97 8.96
N ARG A 263 -28.95 -6.23 8.60
CA ARG A 263 -28.58 -7.40 9.43
C ARG A 263 -27.07 -7.62 9.42
N PHE A 264 -26.45 -7.51 8.25
CA PHE A 264 -25.00 -7.62 8.10
C PHE A 264 -24.25 -6.60 8.96
N VAL A 265 -24.61 -5.33 8.87
CA VAL A 265 -24.02 -4.24 9.67
C VAL A 265 -24.23 -4.45 11.16
N LYS A 266 -25.48 -4.82 11.56
CA LYS A 266 -25.80 -5.07 12.97
C LYS A 266 -24.96 -6.20 13.57
N ASP A 267 -24.77 -7.27 12.81
CA ASP A 267 -23.96 -8.41 13.26
C ASP A 267 -22.47 -8.05 13.32
N GLN A 268 -21.94 -7.28 12.35
CA GLN A 268 -20.57 -6.77 12.42
C GLN A 268 -20.35 -5.90 13.67
N GLU A 269 -21.24 -4.94 13.94
CA GLU A 269 -21.14 -4.06 15.11
C GLU A 269 -21.29 -4.82 16.43
N TYR A 270 -22.16 -5.83 16.47
CA TYR A 270 -22.26 -6.74 17.62
C TYR A 270 -20.91 -7.42 17.88
N LEU A 271 -20.30 -8.00 16.84
CA LEU A 271 -19.05 -8.74 16.96
C LEU A 271 -17.89 -7.86 17.41
N ILE A 272 -17.72 -6.65 16.87
CA ILE A 272 -16.61 -5.77 17.27
C ILE A 272 -16.79 -5.19 18.69
N SER A 273 -17.99 -5.26 19.25
CA SER A 273 -18.32 -4.76 20.59
C SER A 273 -18.24 -5.85 21.67
N ALA A 274 -18.31 -7.13 21.29
CA ALA A 274 -18.35 -8.25 22.21
C ALA A 274 -16.95 -8.49 22.83
N LYS A 275 -16.90 -8.77 24.15
CA LYS A 275 -15.64 -9.04 24.87
C LYS A 275 -14.94 -10.30 24.35
N ASN A 276 -15.71 -11.38 24.16
CA ASN A 276 -15.21 -12.65 23.66
C ASN A 276 -15.74 -12.86 22.23
N THR A 277 -15.03 -12.31 21.26
CA THR A 277 -15.42 -12.32 19.86
C THR A 277 -14.34 -13.01 19.00
N PHE A 278 -14.51 -12.95 17.70
CA PHE A 278 -13.49 -13.36 16.74
C PHE A 278 -12.24 -12.48 16.84
N ASP A 279 -11.12 -12.98 16.35
CA ASP A 279 -9.84 -12.26 16.37
C ASP A 279 -9.63 -11.45 15.08
N TYR A 280 -10.41 -11.74 14.04
CA TYR A 280 -10.44 -11.07 12.76
C TYR A 280 -11.89 -10.96 12.26
N ILE A 281 -12.29 -9.78 11.76
CA ILE A 281 -13.63 -9.50 11.23
C ILE A 281 -13.49 -8.57 10.03
N GLU A 282 -13.89 -9.05 8.86
CA GLU A 282 -14.03 -8.25 7.64
C GLU A 282 -15.35 -8.56 6.93
N GLY A 283 -15.60 -7.85 5.86
CA GLY A 283 -16.72 -8.14 4.99
C GLY A 283 -16.45 -7.78 3.54
N PHE A 284 -17.24 -8.39 2.65
CA PHE A 284 -17.18 -8.14 1.21
C PHE A 284 -18.55 -7.85 0.67
N VAL A 285 -18.60 -6.99 -0.35
CA VAL A 285 -19.82 -6.74 -1.13
C VAL A 285 -19.75 -7.50 -2.45
N ILE A 286 -20.81 -8.20 -2.80
CA ILE A 286 -20.93 -9.01 -4.01
C ILE A 286 -22.18 -8.53 -4.76
N ILE A 287 -22.00 -7.99 -5.97
CA ILE A 287 -23.08 -7.46 -6.79
C ILE A 287 -23.25 -8.34 -8.03
N ASN A 288 -24.50 -8.64 -8.39
CA ASN A 288 -24.86 -9.49 -9.53
C ASN A 288 -24.10 -10.83 -9.57
N ARG A 289 -23.74 -11.37 -8.40
CA ARG A 289 -22.95 -12.61 -8.25
C ARG A 289 -21.59 -12.59 -8.97
N THR A 290 -21.15 -11.42 -9.43
CA THR A 290 -19.82 -11.24 -10.03
C THR A 290 -18.77 -11.23 -8.93
N GLY A 291 -17.63 -11.85 -9.17
CA GLY A 291 -16.53 -11.89 -8.22
C GLY A 291 -16.57 -12.99 -7.17
N LEU A 292 -17.66 -13.78 -7.05
CA LEU A 292 -17.70 -14.94 -6.13
C LEU A 292 -16.58 -15.96 -6.38
N LEU A 293 -16.19 -16.13 -7.64
CA LEU A 293 -15.15 -17.07 -8.06
C LEU A 293 -13.86 -16.39 -8.54
N ASN A 294 -13.91 -15.09 -8.85
CA ASN A 294 -12.80 -14.36 -9.49
C ASN A 294 -12.14 -13.34 -8.57
N ASN A 295 -12.65 -13.17 -7.36
CA ASN A 295 -12.14 -12.19 -6.44
C ASN A 295 -10.85 -12.72 -5.79
N TRP A 296 -9.72 -12.06 -6.01
CA TRP A 296 -8.42 -12.45 -5.47
C TRP A 296 -8.35 -12.49 -3.92
N ARG A 297 -9.29 -11.83 -3.22
CA ARG A 297 -9.42 -11.90 -1.75
C ARG A 297 -10.49 -12.86 -1.28
N SER A 298 -11.51 -13.08 -2.05
CA SER A 298 -12.52 -14.06 -1.74
C SER A 298 -12.02 -15.43 -2.19
N SER A 299 -11.00 -15.94 -1.55
CA SER A 299 -10.70 -17.35 -1.70
C SER A 299 -11.82 -18.21 -1.10
N PHE A 300 -13.00 -18.15 -1.73
CA PHE A 300 -13.79 -19.34 -1.77
C PHE A 300 -12.93 -20.31 -2.59
N ASN A 301 -12.29 -21.23 -1.91
CA ASN A 301 -11.59 -22.32 -2.55
C ASN A 301 -12.55 -22.89 -3.63
N PRO A 302 -12.11 -23.20 -4.86
CA PRO A 302 -12.93 -23.94 -5.81
C PRO A 302 -13.48 -25.27 -5.24
N GLN A 303 -12.89 -25.75 -4.15
CA GLN A 303 -13.36 -26.89 -3.36
C GLN A 303 -14.37 -26.50 -2.26
N ASP A 304 -14.57 -25.18 -1.97
CA ASP A 304 -15.66 -24.77 -1.09
C ASP A 304 -16.98 -25.12 -1.77
N PRO A 305 -17.93 -25.75 -1.04
CA PRO A 305 -19.19 -26.22 -1.60
C PRO A 305 -20.16 -25.08 -1.97
N VAL A 306 -19.70 -23.81 -2.04
CA VAL A 306 -20.46 -22.68 -2.58
C VAL A 306 -20.57 -22.83 -4.09
N GLN A 307 -21.39 -23.75 -4.50
CA GLN A 307 -21.94 -23.68 -5.84
C GLN A 307 -22.83 -22.44 -5.89
N ALA A 308 -22.46 -21.49 -6.73
CA ALA A 308 -23.25 -20.27 -6.97
C ALA A 308 -24.73 -20.59 -7.35
N SER A 309 -25.00 -21.82 -7.83
CA SER A 309 -26.33 -22.35 -8.11
C SER A 309 -27.19 -22.63 -6.86
N ARG A 310 -26.62 -22.69 -5.66
CA ARG A 310 -27.39 -22.90 -4.42
C ARG A 310 -28.00 -21.62 -3.85
N PHE A 311 -27.61 -20.45 -4.36
CA PHE A 311 -28.20 -19.17 -3.95
C PHE A 311 -29.32 -18.81 -4.91
N SER A 312 -30.51 -19.33 -4.64
CA SER A 312 -31.75 -18.98 -5.35
C SER A 312 -32.39 -17.67 -4.86
N SER A 313 -31.63 -16.81 -4.16
CA SER A 313 -32.15 -15.49 -3.84
C SER A 313 -32.07 -14.61 -5.09
N ASP A 314 -33.19 -13.94 -5.41
CA ASP A 314 -33.25 -12.92 -6.46
C ASP A 314 -32.51 -11.64 -6.09
N ASP A 315 -31.82 -11.61 -4.93
CA ASP A 315 -31.12 -10.46 -4.44
C ASP A 315 -29.91 -10.13 -5.30
N ARG A 316 -29.89 -8.93 -5.83
CA ARG A 316 -28.81 -8.39 -6.66
C ARG A 316 -27.49 -8.28 -5.88
N THR A 317 -27.57 -7.93 -4.60
CA THR A 317 -26.39 -7.66 -3.75
C THR A 317 -26.39 -8.61 -2.56
N LEU A 318 -25.25 -9.28 -2.36
CA LEU A 318 -24.96 -10.10 -1.19
C LEU A 318 -23.79 -9.50 -0.41
N PHE A 319 -23.75 -9.77 0.89
CA PHE A 319 -22.70 -9.33 1.79
C PHE A 319 -22.08 -10.55 2.46
N CYS A 320 -20.79 -10.73 2.28
CA CYS A 320 -20.04 -11.81 2.93
C CYS A 320 -19.41 -11.26 4.21
N LEU A 321 -19.68 -11.89 5.33
CA LEU A 321 -18.96 -11.66 6.58
C LEU A 321 -17.85 -12.71 6.70
N GLU A 322 -16.62 -12.26 6.79
CA GLU A 322 -15.43 -13.06 6.99
C GLU A 322 -14.92 -12.89 8.40
N MET A 323 -14.73 -13.99 9.09
CA MET A 323 -14.30 -14.03 10.48
C MET A 323 -13.20 -15.05 10.68
N ALA A 324 -12.33 -14.82 11.65
CA ALA A 324 -11.36 -15.81 12.06
C ALA A 324 -11.27 -15.89 13.58
N LYS A 325 -11.14 -17.13 14.08
CA LYS A 325 -10.87 -17.42 15.49
C LYS A 325 -9.52 -18.12 15.60
N ASN A 326 -8.61 -17.49 16.31
CA ASN A 326 -7.27 -18.01 16.59
C ASN A 326 -7.34 -19.06 17.72
N PHE A 327 -6.53 -20.11 17.62
CA PHE A 327 -6.48 -21.15 18.65
C PHE A 327 -5.18 -21.97 18.61
N ASN A 328 -4.91 -22.69 19.67
CA ASN A 328 -3.90 -23.75 19.71
C ASN A 328 -4.58 -25.11 19.64
N PRO A 329 -3.94 -26.16 19.11
CA PRO A 329 -4.58 -27.47 18.93
C PRO A 329 -5.16 -28.11 20.21
N ASP A 330 -4.61 -27.79 21.36
CA ASP A 330 -5.08 -28.22 22.69
C ASP A 330 -6.35 -27.48 23.15
N GLU A 331 -6.73 -26.38 22.49
CA GLU A 331 -7.90 -25.55 22.79
C GLU A 331 -9.07 -25.81 21.83
N THR A 332 -8.97 -26.77 20.93
CA THR A 332 -9.92 -27.00 19.81
C THR A 332 -11.37 -27.10 20.26
N ASP A 333 -11.68 -27.87 21.31
CA ASP A 333 -13.06 -28.05 21.78
C ASP A 333 -13.63 -26.77 22.37
N ILE A 334 -12.85 -26.04 23.17
CA ILE A 334 -13.25 -24.75 23.76
C ILE A 334 -13.48 -23.72 22.64
N MET A 335 -12.58 -23.70 21.67
CA MET A 335 -12.70 -22.82 20.52
C MET A 335 -13.95 -23.13 19.68
N ASN A 336 -14.25 -24.40 19.41
CA ASN A 336 -15.45 -24.79 18.68
C ASN A 336 -16.72 -24.35 19.40
N GLN A 337 -16.84 -24.57 20.71
CA GLN A 337 -17.96 -24.11 21.51
C GLN A 337 -18.14 -22.59 21.48
N ALA A 338 -17.01 -21.84 21.57
CA ALA A 338 -17.04 -20.39 21.47
C ALA A 338 -17.51 -19.92 20.09
N VAL A 339 -17.02 -20.54 19.01
CA VAL A 339 -17.45 -20.24 17.63
C VAL A 339 -18.93 -20.53 17.43
N GLU A 340 -19.42 -21.70 17.85
CA GLU A 340 -20.85 -22.06 17.78
C GLU A 340 -21.73 -21.06 18.53
N SER A 341 -21.31 -20.67 19.73
CA SER A 341 -22.03 -19.67 20.54
C SER A 341 -22.09 -18.31 19.83
N LEU A 342 -21.00 -17.85 19.21
CA LEU A 342 -20.98 -16.60 18.46
C LEU A 342 -21.86 -16.69 17.20
N LEU A 343 -21.72 -17.75 16.41
CA LEU A 343 -22.49 -17.95 15.18
C LEU A 343 -24.01 -18.04 15.43
N SER A 344 -24.42 -18.63 16.57
CA SER A 344 -25.84 -18.70 16.93
C SER A 344 -26.52 -17.35 17.18
N GLN A 345 -25.73 -16.29 17.42
CA GLN A 345 -26.22 -14.92 17.61
C GLN A 345 -26.37 -14.14 16.30
N LEU A 346 -25.85 -14.68 15.19
CA LEU A 346 -25.80 -13.98 13.90
C LEU A 346 -27.01 -14.30 13.02
N ASN A 347 -27.38 -13.33 12.17
CA ASN A 347 -28.57 -13.39 11.32
C ASN A 347 -28.24 -13.67 9.84
N TYR A 348 -27.20 -14.45 9.58
CA TYR A 348 -26.79 -14.84 8.23
C TYR A 348 -27.75 -15.85 7.60
N ILE A 349 -27.58 -16.11 6.31
CA ILE A 349 -28.35 -17.15 5.58
C ILE A 349 -27.81 -18.53 6.03
N PRO A 350 -28.59 -19.37 6.74
CA PRO A 350 -28.07 -20.58 7.41
C PRO A 350 -27.32 -21.57 6.50
N SER A 351 -27.73 -21.67 5.23
CA SER A 351 -27.09 -22.57 4.24
C SER A 351 -25.73 -22.08 3.73
N THR A 352 -25.22 -20.95 4.23
CA THR A 352 -24.02 -20.28 3.72
C THR A 352 -22.85 -20.28 4.69
N LEU A 353 -22.85 -21.17 5.66
CA LEU A 353 -21.77 -21.31 6.62
C LEU A 353 -20.62 -22.13 6.01
N PHE A 354 -19.45 -21.50 5.85
CA PHE A 354 -18.22 -22.12 5.37
C PHE A 354 -17.18 -22.04 6.47
N LEU A 355 -16.59 -23.18 6.78
CA LEU A 355 -15.60 -23.37 7.83
C LEU A 355 -14.37 -24.05 7.25
N THR A 356 -13.19 -23.48 7.54
CA THR A 356 -11.91 -24.04 7.17
C THR A 356 -10.93 -23.82 8.33
N GLU A 357 -10.04 -24.78 8.58
CA GLU A 357 -8.93 -24.62 9.52
C GLU A 357 -7.63 -24.55 8.73
N VAL A 358 -6.84 -23.54 9.02
CA VAL A 358 -5.55 -23.30 8.37
C VAL A 358 -4.50 -22.92 9.42
N SER A 359 -3.22 -22.99 9.07
CA SER A 359 -2.18 -22.45 9.94
C SER A 359 -2.32 -20.92 10.06
N TYR A 360 -1.85 -20.36 11.18
CA TYR A 360 -1.85 -18.91 11.37
C TYR A 360 -1.06 -18.19 10.27
N LEU A 361 0.06 -18.77 9.84
CA LEU A 361 0.86 -18.26 8.73
C LEU A 361 0.07 -18.25 7.42
N ASP A 362 -0.56 -19.36 7.05
CA ASP A 362 -1.32 -19.47 5.80
C ASP A 362 -2.51 -18.49 5.75
N PHE A 363 -3.16 -18.27 6.91
CA PHE A 363 -4.23 -17.26 7.01
C PHE A 363 -3.71 -15.86 6.75
N LEU A 364 -2.60 -15.48 7.35
CA LEU A 364 -2.03 -14.15 7.20
C LEU A 364 -1.44 -13.91 5.81
N ASP A 365 -0.82 -14.91 5.19
CA ASP A 365 -0.20 -14.79 3.86
C ASP A 365 -1.14 -15.16 2.69
N ARG A 366 -2.46 -15.29 2.95
CA ARG A 366 -3.47 -15.71 1.96
C ARG A 366 -3.55 -14.84 0.70
N VAL A 367 -3.24 -13.56 0.82
CA VAL A 367 -3.28 -12.63 -0.32
C VAL A 367 -2.11 -12.88 -1.28
N HIS A 368 -0.94 -13.25 -0.78
CA HIS A 368 0.21 -13.59 -1.62
C HIS A 368 -0.04 -14.81 -2.52
N ILE A 369 -0.77 -15.80 -2.02
CA ILE A 369 -1.20 -16.94 -2.86
C ILE A 369 -2.04 -16.47 -4.04
N SER A 370 -2.88 -15.47 -3.84
CA SER A 370 -3.69 -14.88 -4.89
C SER A 370 -2.87 -14.02 -5.86
N GLU A 371 -1.88 -13.29 -5.37
CA GLU A 371 -0.91 -12.57 -6.20
C GLU A 371 -0.19 -13.51 -7.16
N ILE A 372 0.38 -14.60 -6.68
CA ILE A 372 1.09 -15.59 -7.52
C ILE A 372 0.17 -16.06 -8.68
N LYS A 373 -1.10 -16.35 -8.37
CA LYS A 373 -2.09 -16.75 -9.39
C LYS A 373 -2.41 -15.65 -10.38
N LEU A 374 -2.46 -14.39 -9.94
CA LEU A 374 -2.73 -13.25 -10.84
C LEU A 374 -1.52 -12.91 -11.70
N ARG A 375 -0.31 -12.96 -11.14
CA ARG A 375 0.95 -12.78 -11.90
C ARG A 375 1.06 -13.81 -13.03
N SER A 376 0.78 -15.08 -12.73
CA SER A 376 0.82 -16.14 -13.75
C SER A 376 -0.15 -15.93 -14.93
N LYS A 377 -1.16 -15.06 -14.75
CA LYS A 377 -2.16 -14.71 -15.77
C LYS A 377 -1.94 -13.32 -16.37
N GLY A 378 -0.90 -12.59 -15.96
CA GLY A 378 -0.65 -11.19 -16.36
C GLY A 378 -1.73 -10.22 -15.87
N LEU A 379 -2.35 -10.51 -14.73
CA LEU A 379 -3.45 -9.72 -14.16
C LEU A 379 -3.05 -8.96 -12.88
N TRP A 380 -1.77 -9.03 -12.48
CA TRP A 380 -1.24 -8.31 -11.34
C TRP A 380 -0.59 -6.98 -11.75
N GLU A 381 0.15 -6.94 -12.84
CA GLU A 381 0.79 -5.74 -13.39
C GLU A 381 -0.18 -4.98 -14.32
N VAL A 382 -1.28 -4.52 -13.76
CA VAL A 382 -2.32 -3.72 -14.44
C VAL A 382 -2.64 -2.48 -13.60
N PRO A 383 -3.27 -1.43 -14.16
CA PRO A 383 -3.64 -0.26 -13.35
C PRO A 383 -4.61 -0.61 -12.21
N HIS A 384 -4.31 -0.11 -11.00
CA HIS A 384 -5.11 -0.32 -9.79
C HIS A 384 -5.66 1.02 -9.28
N PRO A 385 -6.77 1.51 -9.82
CA PRO A 385 -7.40 2.76 -9.37
C PRO A 385 -8.24 2.53 -8.10
N TRP A 386 -7.59 2.11 -7.01
CA TRP A 386 -8.23 1.85 -5.73
C TRP A 386 -8.82 3.13 -5.13
N LEU A 387 -9.94 2.96 -4.43
CA LEU A 387 -10.58 4.00 -3.62
C LEU A 387 -10.88 3.42 -2.24
N ASN A 388 -10.29 4.02 -1.20
CA ASN A 388 -10.47 3.58 0.18
C ASN A 388 -11.11 4.70 0.99
N LEU A 389 -12.24 4.42 1.62
CA LEU A 389 -13.05 5.40 2.33
C LEU A 389 -13.26 4.99 3.78
N LEU A 390 -13.17 5.96 4.68
CA LEU A 390 -13.58 5.84 6.08
C LEU A 390 -14.92 6.56 6.21
N ILE A 391 -15.98 5.78 6.47
CA ILE A 391 -17.36 6.25 6.45
C ILE A 391 -17.90 6.27 7.88
N PRO A 392 -18.45 7.40 8.36
CA PRO A 392 -19.11 7.47 9.66
C PRO A 392 -20.20 6.40 9.80
N ARG A 393 -20.32 5.76 10.96
CA ARG A 393 -21.32 4.74 11.25
C ARG A 393 -22.74 5.19 10.91
N THR A 394 -23.09 6.42 11.26
CA THR A 394 -24.44 6.97 11.02
C THR A 394 -24.75 7.16 9.54
N ARG A 395 -23.75 7.11 8.66
CA ARG A 395 -23.87 7.35 7.21
C ARG A 395 -23.77 6.08 6.38
N ILE A 396 -23.39 4.94 6.97
CA ILE A 396 -23.08 3.72 6.21
C ILE A 396 -24.30 3.17 5.44
N HIS A 397 -25.51 3.29 5.99
CA HIS A 397 -26.74 2.83 5.32
C HIS A 397 -27.04 3.68 4.07
N LYS A 398 -27.00 5.01 4.21
CA LYS A 398 -27.22 5.91 3.08
C LYS A 398 -26.16 5.73 1.99
N PHE A 399 -24.90 5.51 2.41
CA PHE A 399 -23.82 5.19 1.50
C PHE A 399 -24.07 3.88 0.73
N ALA A 400 -24.42 2.81 1.44
CA ALA A 400 -24.64 1.49 0.84
C ALA A 400 -25.83 1.48 -0.12
N GLU A 401 -26.94 2.13 0.24
CA GLU A 401 -28.13 2.24 -0.59
C GLU A 401 -27.80 2.85 -1.97
N GLU A 402 -27.08 3.96 -2.01
CA GLU A 402 -26.74 4.60 -3.26
C GLU A 402 -25.59 3.89 -3.98
N VAL A 403 -24.48 3.61 -3.28
CA VAL A 403 -23.28 3.11 -3.93
C VAL A 403 -23.46 1.66 -4.40
N PHE A 404 -23.95 0.76 -3.53
CA PHE A 404 -24.13 -0.65 -3.89
C PHE A 404 -25.45 -0.91 -4.61
N GLY A 405 -26.45 -0.04 -4.43
CA GLY A 405 -27.76 -0.14 -5.08
C GLY A 405 -27.80 0.46 -6.49
N ASN A 406 -27.21 1.64 -6.68
CA ASN A 406 -27.42 2.48 -7.86
C ASN A 406 -26.13 2.78 -8.65
N ILE A 407 -25.00 3.07 -7.98
CA ILE A 407 -23.76 3.47 -8.68
C ILE A 407 -23.04 2.27 -9.26
N LEU A 408 -22.87 1.20 -8.48
CA LEU A 408 -22.18 0.00 -8.90
C LEU A 408 -23.10 -0.95 -9.66
N THR A 409 -22.60 -1.51 -10.74
CA THR A 409 -23.33 -2.50 -11.55
C THR A 409 -22.90 -3.93 -11.26
N ASP A 410 -21.64 -4.11 -10.86
CA ASP A 410 -21.04 -5.42 -10.57
C ASP A 410 -19.77 -5.27 -9.72
N THR A 411 -19.14 -6.38 -9.36
CA THR A 411 -17.87 -6.48 -8.64
C THR A 411 -16.80 -7.23 -9.42
N SER A 412 -16.89 -7.20 -10.75
CA SER A 412 -15.99 -7.95 -11.64
C SER A 412 -14.55 -7.41 -11.65
N ASN A 413 -14.37 -6.11 -11.37
CA ASN A 413 -13.07 -5.45 -11.40
C ASN A 413 -12.20 -5.67 -10.16
N GLY A 414 -12.75 -6.22 -9.09
CA GLY A 414 -12.03 -6.48 -7.83
C GLY A 414 -12.93 -6.50 -6.60
N PRO A 415 -12.38 -6.87 -5.45
CA PRO A 415 -13.14 -6.94 -4.22
C PRO A 415 -13.54 -5.56 -3.69
N ILE A 416 -14.70 -5.51 -3.04
CA ILE A 416 -15.13 -4.36 -2.25
C ILE A 416 -15.18 -4.81 -0.80
N LEU A 417 -14.26 -4.29 0.02
CA LEU A 417 -14.23 -4.58 1.45
C LEU A 417 -15.15 -3.62 2.19
N ILE A 418 -15.77 -4.10 3.26
CA ILE A 418 -16.57 -3.29 4.17
C ILE A 418 -16.53 -3.87 5.58
N TYR A 419 -15.95 -3.15 6.53
CA TYR A 419 -15.95 -3.57 7.93
C TYR A 419 -15.82 -2.39 8.88
N PRO A 420 -16.43 -2.49 10.10
CA PRO A 420 -16.36 -1.45 11.11
C PRO A 420 -15.08 -1.54 11.92
N VAL A 421 -14.62 -0.39 12.41
CA VAL A 421 -13.50 -0.26 13.33
C VAL A 421 -13.85 0.66 14.49
N ASN A 422 -13.25 0.40 15.67
CA ASN A 422 -13.41 1.22 16.86
C ASN A 422 -12.42 2.39 16.86
N LYS A 423 -12.89 3.64 16.83
CA LYS A 423 -12.06 4.83 16.88
C LYS A 423 -11.17 4.88 18.13
N SER A 424 -11.64 4.35 19.27
CA SER A 424 -10.89 4.28 20.51
C SER A 424 -9.56 3.48 20.43
N LYS A 425 -9.37 2.71 19.36
CA LYS A 425 -8.13 1.98 19.07
C LYS A 425 -7.15 2.75 18.19
N TRP A 426 -7.53 3.93 17.75
CA TRP A 426 -6.72 4.84 16.93
C TRP A 426 -6.23 5.99 17.82
N ASP A 427 -4.91 6.20 17.85
CA ASP A 427 -4.36 7.34 18.58
C ASP A 427 -4.62 8.64 17.80
N GLY A 428 -5.46 9.50 18.35
CA GLY A 428 -5.83 10.77 17.73
C GLY A 428 -4.67 11.75 17.54
N ARG A 429 -3.51 11.50 18.11
CA ARG A 429 -2.30 12.32 17.94
C ARG A 429 -1.55 12.03 16.64
N THR A 430 -1.74 10.83 16.05
CA THR A 430 -1.12 10.46 14.75
C THR A 430 -1.65 11.32 13.62
N SER A 431 -0.94 11.35 12.49
CA SER A 431 -1.33 12.19 11.35
C SER A 431 -2.54 11.68 10.56
N VAL A 432 -3.00 10.47 10.82
CA VAL A 432 -4.15 9.89 10.12
C VAL A 432 -5.44 10.64 10.44
N VAL A 433 -6.20 10.94 9.40
CA VAL A 433 -7.52 11.58 9.52
C VAL A 433 -8.62 10.54 9.49
N THR A 434 -9.45 10.50 10.54
CA THR A 434 -10.59 9.59 10.68
C THR A 434 -11.89 10.37 10.88
N PRO A 435 -13.06 9.77 10.64
CA PRO A 435 -14.34 10.32 11.09
C PRO A 435 -14.37 10.55 12.61
N GLU A 436 -15.23 11.47 13.07
CA GLU A 436 -15.30 11.82 14.50
C GLU A 436 -16.18 10.87 15.34
N GLU A 437 -16.84 9.89 14.70
CA GLU A 437 -17.70 8.92 15.40
C GLU A 437 -16.88 7.80 16.05
N ASP A 438 -17.42 7.19 17.13
CA ASP A 438 -16.79 6.11 17.89
C ASP A 438 -16.55 4.85 17.06
N ILE A 439 -17.42 4.61 16.07
CA ILE A 439 -17.29 3.55 15.07
C ILE A 439 -17.36 4.19 13.69
N PHE A 440 -16.48 3.76 12.81
CA PHE A 440 -16.54 4.09 11.39
C PHE A 440 -16.23 2.84 10.55
N TYR A 441 -16.64 2.86 9.31
CA TYR A 441 -16.44 1.75 8.38
C TYR A 441 -15.29 2.02 7.43
N LEU A 442 -14.38 1.07 7.26
CA LEU A 442 -13.56 1.04 6.07
C LEU A 442 -14.41 0.46 4.93
N VAL A 443 -14.46 1.17 3.80
CA VAL A 443 -14.96 0.65 2.53
C VAL A 443 -13.86 0.82 1.50
N ALA A 444 -13.36 -0.29 0.96
CA ALA A 444 -12.24 -0.30 0.03
C ALA A 444 -12.63 -0.94 -1.31
N PHE A 445 -12.59 -0.15 -2.38
CA PHE A 445 -12.78 -0.60 -3.76
C PHE A 445 -11.41 -0.95 -4.34
N LEU A 446 -11.05 -2.23 -4.33
CA LEU A 446 -9.73 -2.72 -4.74
C LEU A 446 -9.74 -3.14 -6.22
N SER A 447 -10.14 -2.21 -7.08
CA SER A 447 -10.35 -2.46 -8.50
C SER A 447 -9.05 -2.59 -9.28
N SER A 448 -9.03 -3.50 -10.25
CA SER A 448 -7.96 -3.70 -11.24
C SER A 448 -8.52 -3.44 -12.64
N ALA A 449 -7.87 -2.58 -13.40
CA ALA A 449 -8.29 -2.24 -14.76
C ALA A 449 -7.75 -3.26 -15.78
N VAL A 450 -8.38 -4.44 -15.80
CA VAL A 450 -7.99 -5.50 -16.72
C VAL A 450 -8.39 -5.12 -18.16
N PRO A 451 -7.51 -5.29 -19.17
CA PRO A 451 -7.85 -5.06 -20.57
C PRO A 451 -9.08 -5.87 -20.98
N SER A 452 -10.11 -5.20 -21.46
CA SER A 452 -11.34 -5.85 -21.94
C SER A 452 -11.18 -6.27 -23.40
N SER A 453 -11.60 -7.50 -23.74
CA SER A 453 -11.70 -7.97 -25.12
C SER A 453 -12.70 -7.14 -25.98
N LYS A 454 -13.54 -6.32 -25.36
CA LYS A 454 -14.52 -5.44 -26.01
C LYS A 454 -13.99 -4.03 -26.31
N GLY A 455 -12.70 -3.74 -26.08
CA GLY A 455 -12.09 -2.44 -26.39
C GLY A 455 -12.52 -1.28 -25.47
N THR A 456 -13.26 -1.53 -24.40
CA THR A 456 -13.60 -0.50 -23.42
C THR A 456 -12.38 -0.19 -22.55
N ASN A 457 -12.07 1.09 -22.34
CA ASN A 457 -11.02 1.53 -21.44
C ASN A 457 -11.47 1.28 -19.97
N GLY A 458 -11.10 0.11 -19.44
CA GLY A 458 -11.49 -0.31 -18.09
C GLY A 458 -11.03 0.67 -17.01
N LEU A 459 -9.87 1.29 -17.17
CA LEU A 459 -9.34 2.29 -16.25
C LEU A 459 -10.24 3.53 -16.18
N GLU A 460 -10.62 4.08 -17.33
CA GLU A 460 -11.47 5.28 -17.40
C GLU A 460 -12.85 5.02 -16.80
N HIS A 461 -13.43 3.84 -17.07
CA HIS A 461 -14.71 3.43 -16.48
C HIS A 461 -14.62 3.41 -14.94
N ILE A 462 -13.60 2.77 -14.37
CA ILE A 462 -13.43 2.67 -12.90
C ILE A 462 -13.17 4.06 -12.30
N LEU A 463 -12.34 4.90 -12.94
CA LEU A 463 -12.10 6.27 -12.47
C LEU A 463 -13.38 7.12 -12.48
N THR A 464 -14.20 6.99 -13.51
CA THR A 464 -15.52 7.66 -13.59
C THR A 464 -16.44 7.17 -12.48
N GLN A 465 -16.44 5.87 -12.21
CA GLN A 465 -17.22 5.28 -11.11
C GLN A 465 -16.74 5.79 -9.74
N ASN A 466 -15.43 5.79 -9.50
CA ASN A 466 -14.85 6.32 -8.26
C ASN A 466 -15.22 7.81 -8.06
N LYS A 467 -15.17 8.59 -9.15
CA LYS A 467 -15.58 10.01 -9.09
C LYS A 467 -17.05 10.13 -8.70
N ARG A 468 -17.96 9.36 -9.30
CA ARG A 468 -19.39 9.37 -8.94
C ARG A 468 -19.62 9.04 -7.47
N ILE A 469 -18.86 8.10 -6.90
CA ILE A 469 -18.93 7.76 -5.47
C ILE A 469 -18.50 8.96 -4.62
N LEU A 470 -17.39 9.61 -4.96
CA LEU A 470 -16.89 10.79 -4.22
C LEU A 470 -17.85 11.97 -4.32
N ASP A 471 -18.34 12.29 -5.53
CA ASP A 471 -19.31 13.36 -5.79
C ASP A 471 -20.62 13.12 -4.97
N PHE A 472 -21.08 11.87 -4.87
CA PHE A 472 -22.22 11.53 -4.02
C PHE A 472 -21.89 11.75 -2.53
N CYS A 473 -20.74 11.28 -2.06
CA CYS A 473 -20.35 11.46 -0.65
C CYS A 473 -20.29 12.94 -0.25
N GLU A 474 -19.81 13.79 -1.12
CA GLU A 474 -19.74 15.25 -0.93
C GLU A 474 -21.14 15.87 -0.94
N THR A 475 -21.92 15.64 -2.02
CA THR A 475 -23.25 16.22 -2.20
C THR A 475 -24.23 15.78 -1.09
N ALA A 476 -24.12 14.53 -0.64
CA ALA A 476 -24.94 13.99 0.44
C ALA A 476 -24.42 14.34 1.84
N HIS A 477 -23.31 15.07 1.95
CA HIS A 477 -22.65 15.49 3.20
C HIS A 477 -22.40 14.32 4.15
N LEU A 478 -21.81 13.23 3.64
CA LEU A 478 -21.59 12.03 4.42
C LEU A 478 -20.43 12.13 5.42
N GLY A 479 -19.59 13.14 5.33
CA GLY A 479 -18.44 13.33 6.24
C GLY A 479 -17.35 12.26 6.08
N VAL A 480 -17.25 11.66 4.89
CA VAL A 480 -16.30 10.62 4.55
C VAL A 480 -14.87 11.16 4.55
N LYS A 481 -13.91 10.33 4.99
CA LYS A 481 -12.47 10.59 4.84
C LYS A 481 -11.85 9.54 3.93
N GLN A 482 -10.89 9.93 3.10
CA GLN A 482 -10.13 8.96 2.31
C GLN A 482 -9.01 8.34 3.17
N TYR A 483 -8.85 7.04 3.04
CA TYR A 483 -7.67 6.30 3.50
C TYR A 483 -6.75 6.04 2.29
N LEU A 484 -5.44 6.16 2.43
CA LEU A 484 -4.49 6.30 1.33
C LEU A 484 -4.87 7.48 0.42
N PRO A 485 -5.05 8.68 0.99
CA PRO A 485 -5.59 9.81 0.26
C PRO A 485 -4.64 10.26 -0.85
N HIS A 486 -5.21 10.78 -1.92
CA HIS A 486 -4.47 11.46 -2.98
C HIS A 486 -5.33 12.58 -3.56
N TYR A 487 -4.80 13.78 -3.52
CA TYR A 487 -5.47 14.96 -4.05
C TYR A 487 -4.55 15.74 -4.98
N SER A 488 -5.12 16.52 -5.88
CA SER A 488 -4.38 17.26 -6.89
C SER A 488 -3.99 18.67 -6.43
N THR A 489 -4.73 19.23 -5.49
CA THR A 489 -4.56 20.61 -5.01
C THR A 489 -4.29 20.68 -3.53
N GLN A 490 -3.57 21.72 -3.09
CA GLN A 490 -3.33 21.95 -1.66
C GLN A 490 -4.62 22.27 -0.90
N GLU A 491 -5.63 22.82 -1.57
CA GLU A 491 -6.92 23.12 -0.97
C GLU A 491 -7.69 21.84 -0.61
N GLU A 492 -7.66 20.83 -1.48
CA GLU A 492 -8.23 19.52 -1.18
C GLU A 492 -7.50 18.87 0.00
N TRP A 493 -6.17 18.98 0.08
CA TRP A 493 -5.40 18.50 1.21
C TRP A 493 -5.75 19.24 2.51
N ARG A 494 -5.92 20.57 2.46
CA ARG A 494 -6.39 21.37 3.61
C ARG A 494 -7.78 20.91 4.07
N SER A 495 -8.68 20.64 3.14
CA SER A 495 -10.01 20.12 3.44
C SER A 495 -9.94 18.72 4.08
N HIS A 496 -9.05 17.86 3.57
CA HIS A 496 -8.85 16.52 4.13
C HIS A 496 -8.39 16.56 5.58
N PHE A 497 -7.33 17.34 5.88
CA PHE A 497 -6.78 17.47 7.24
C PHE A 497 -7.68 18.32 8.16
N GLY A 498 -8.49 19.22 7.59
CA GLY A 498 -9.37 20.10 8.34
C GLY A 498 -8.62 20.89 9.42
N PRO A 499 -9.10 20.90 10.70
CA PRO A 499 -8.45 21.64 11.78
C PRO A 499 -7.00 21.23 12.06
N ARG A 500 -6.57 20.07 11.60
CA ARG A 500 -5.20 19.55 11.82
C ARG A 500 -4.20 20.06 10.78
N TRP A 501 -4.67 20.77 9.74
CA TRP A 501 -3.81 21.27 8.66
C TRP A 501 -2.68 22.18 9.15
N GLU A 502 -2.98 23.12 10.05
CA GLU A 502 -1.97 24.05 10.55
C GLU A 502 -0.86 23.33 11.32
N ILE A 503 -1.21 22.33 12.12
CA ILE A 503 -0.23 21.49 12.83
C ILE A 503 0.61 20.71 11.80
N PHE A 504 -0.02 20.16 10.76
CA PHE A 504 0.67 19.41 9.71
C PHE A 504 1.69 20.28 8.96
N VAL A 505 1.33 21.54 8.63
CA VAL A 505 2.23 22.53 8.02
C VAL A 505 3.38 22.91 8.96
N GLN A 506 3.08 23.12 10.24
CA GLN A 506 4.10 23.45 11.25
C GLN A 506 5.14 22.33 11.36
N GLN A 507 4.70 21.08 11.42
CA GLN A 507 5.59 19.91 11.48
C GLN A 507 6.41 19.77 10.19
N LYS A 508 5.80 20.02 9.01
CA LYS A 508 6.54 20.04 7.74
C LYS A 508 7.65 21.08 7.78
N SER A 509 7.35 22.29 8.23
CA SER A 509 8.35 23.37 8.34
C SER A 509 9.45 23.05 9.35
N ALA A 510 9.14 22.31 10.41
CA ALA A 510 10.12 21.90 11.41
C ALA A 510 11.09 20.81 10.88
N TYR A 511 10.56 19.80 10.20
CA TYR A 511 11.33 18.60 9.84
C TYR A 511 11.74 18.50 8.37
N ASP A 512 11.04 19.17 7.46
CA ASP A 512 11.41 19.23 6.04
C ASP A 512 11.05 20.60 5.42
N PRO A 513 11.72 21.68 5.83
CA PRO A 513 11.38 23.05 5.44
C PRO A 513 11.56 23.33 3.94
N LEU A 514 12.31 22.53 3.22
CA LEU A 514 12.51 22.67 1.78
C LEU A 514 11.60 21.77 0.94
N ALA A 515 10.66 21.05 1.57
CA ALA A 515 9.75 20.11 0.91
C ALA A 515 10.50 19.10 -0.01
N ILE A 516 11.57 18.52 0.51
CA ILE A 516 12.41 17.54 -0.20
C ILE A 516 11.71 16.18 -0.26
N LEU A 517 11.03 15.78 0.84
CA LEU A 517 10.52 14.42 1.03
C LEU A 517 9.15 14.19 0.41
N ALA A 518 8.94 12.96 -0.09
CA ALA A 518 7.69 12.41 -0.57
C ALA A 518 6.96 13.30 -1.62
N PRO A 519 7.63 13.70 -2.71
CA PRO A 519 7.05 14.59 -3.72
C PRO A 519 5.84 13.97 -4.43
N GLY A 520 5.78 12.65 -4.54
CA GLY A 520 4.69 11.91 -5.17
C GLY A 520 3.34 12.03 -4.44
N GLN A 521 3.33 12.46 -3.17
CA GLN A 521 2.10 12.76 -2.43
C GLN A 521 1.42 14.06 -2.88
N LYS A 522 2.18 14.99 -3.47
CA LYS A 522 1.69 16.30 -3.94
C LYS A 522 1.05 17.18 -2.86
N ILE A 523 1.39 16.96 -1.58
CA ILE A 523 0.89 17.79 -0.45
C ILE A 523 1.63 19.11 -0.43
N PHE A 524 2.95 19.06 -0.49
CA PHE A 524 3.84 20.21 -0.59
C PHE A 524 4.71 20.07 -1.82
N GLN A 525 4.88 21.17 -2.52
CA GLN A 525 5.77 21.24 -3.67
C GLN A 525 6.98 22.08 -3.29
N LYS A 526 8.16 21.62 -3.68
CA LYS A 526 9.38 22.41 -3.54
C LYS A 526 9.21 23.68 -4.38
N ALA A 527 9.31 24.84 -3.72
CA ALA A 527 9.24 26.12 -4.42
C ALA A 527 10.40 26.21 -5.43
N ILE A 528 10.08 26.33 -6.71
CA ILE A 528 11.09 26.67 -7.73
C ILE A 528 11.23 28.17 -7.68
N PRO A 529 12.42 28.73 -7.36
CA PRO A 529 12.65 30.17 -7.48
C PRO A 529 12.37 30.58 -8.92
N PHE A 530 11.56 31.60 -9.11
CA PHE A 530 11.41 32.22 -10.42
C PHE A 530 12.78 32.71 -10.87
N SER A 531 13.31 32.17 -11.97
CA SER A 531 14.56 32.63 -12.62
C SER A 531 14.33 33.94 -13.32
#